data_864858ed74a7598fa6d2eaabc4989c47
#
_entry.id   864858ed74a7598fa6d2eaabc4989c47
#
_cell.length_a   1.000
_cell.length_b   1.000
_cell.length_c   1.000
_cell.angle_alpha   90.00
_cell.angle_beta   90.00
_cell.angle_gamma   90.00
#
_symmetry.space_group_name_H-M   'P 1'
#
loop_
_entity.id
_entity.type
_entity.pdbx_description
1 polymer ?
#
loop_
_entity_poly.entity_id
_entity_poly.type
_entity_poly.pdbx_seq_one_letter_code
_entity_poly.pdbx_strand_id
1 'polypeptide(L)'
;MTTLLFSPLQVKGKTFRNRIVMPPMVVNRGIHTPEGWEWYARHARGGVALVIVEAADSIHFGTEYTVENLRPLVEGIQREGALAAIQIFPGWRGQKVQPAQLNLEEIRKLVDSYRLAAEICVEAGFDGLEPHGAHGFLLNQFFSPEQNLRTDAYGGSIEGRMRLELEILEIIQPIASQAGALLLYRHTPVRAGYAIPESLELGRELIQRGLDILDISPASQQAPGDRAAPFMQLGVPVIAVNELDRLERAEEVLREKRADLVAVGRGLIADPDWPLKVLEGRLDGIIACTYCDDCFACLDRGEPVVCSEWS
;
A
#
# COMPACT_ATOMS: atom_id res chain seq x y z
N MET A 1 -11.60 -10.23 -26.33
CA MET A 1 -12.32 -10.64 -25.13
C MET A 1 -12.06 -9.58 -24.07
N THR A 2 -13.10 -9.02 -23.46
CA THR A 2 -12.89 -8.10 -22.33
C THR A 2 -12.37 -8.93 -21.16
N THR A 3 -11.15 -8.67 -20.75
CA THR A 3 -10.53 -9.37 -19.61
C THR A 3 -11.11 -8.84 -18.29
N LEU A 4 -11.18 -9.66 -17.26
CA LEU A 4 -11.64 -9.23 -15.93
C LEU A 4 -10.75 -8.09 -15.37
N LEU A 5 -9.48 -8.11 -15.76
CA LEU A 5 -8.49 -7.11 -15.36
C LEU A 5 -8.93 -5.68 -15.69
N PHE A 6 -9.67 -5.48 -16.79
CA PHE A 6 -10.18 -4.16 -17.22
C PHE A 6 -11.65 -3.91 -16.87
N SER A 7 -12.26 -4.78 -16.04
CA SER A 7 -13.58 -4.50 -15.48
C SER A 7 -13.50 -3.44 -14.37
N PRO A 8 -14.44 -2.48 -14.31
CA PRO A 8 -14.44 -1.48 -13.25
C PRO A 8 -14.80 -2.10 -11.89
N LEU A 9 -14.44 -1.39 -10.81
CA LEU A 9 -14.85 -1.70 -9.44
C LEU A 9 -15.35 -0.42 -8.77
N GLN A 10 -16.46 -0.52 -8.01
CA GLN A 10 -16.99 0.56 -7.19
C GLN A 10 -16.69 0.29 -5.72
N VAL A 11 -16.08 1.26 -5.03
CA VAL A 11 -15.84 1.20 -3.58
C VAL A 11 -16.20 2.56 -2.98
N LYS A 12 -17.18 2.61 -2.10
CA LYS A 12 -17.59 3.83 -1.38
C LYS A 12 -17.72 5.08 -2.27
N GLY A 13 -18.32 4.93 -3.46
CA GLY A 13 -18.51 6.05 -4.40
C GLY A 13 -17.29 6.39 -5.27
N LYS A 14 -16.14 5.78 -5.04
CA LYS A 14 -14.98 5.87 -5.93
C LYS A 14 -15.04 4.80 -7.01
N THR A 15 -14.67 5.17 -8.24
CA THR A 15 -14.63 4.26 -9.40
C THR A 15 -13.19 3.90 -9.75
N PHE A 16 -12.81 2.65 -9.55
CA PHE A 16 -11.60 2.08 -10.13
C PHE A 16 -11.91 1.73 -11.60
N ARG A 17 -11.21 2.35 -12.56
CA ARG A 17 -11.46 2.15 -13.99
C ARG A 17 -11.14 0.73 -14.48
N ASN A 18 -10.31 0.00 -13.73
CA ASN A 18 -9.92 -1.39 -13.94
C ASN A 18 -9.46 -2.00 -12.60
N ARG A 19 -8.86 -3.20 -12.64
CA ARG A 19 -8.43 -3.94 -11.43
C ARG A 19 -6.95 -3.81 -11.12
N ILE A 20 -6.21 -2.93 -11.82
CA ILE A 20 -4.75 -2.83 -11.71
C ILE A 20 -4.37 -1.72 -10.74
N VAL A 21 -3.54 -2.06 -9.76
CA VAL A 21 -3.01 -1.16 -8.74
C VAL A 21 -1.50 -1.05 -8.88
N MET A 22 -0.96 0.17 -8.84
CA MET A 22 0.46 0.41 -8.55
C MET A 22 0.64 0.38 -7.03
N PRO A 23 1.30 -0.66 -6.46
CA PRO A 23 1.51 -0.73 -5.02
C PRO A 23 2.53 0.31 -4.56
N PRO A 24 2.56 0.66 -3.26
CA PRO A 24 3.54 1.59 -2.73
C PRO A 24 4.95 0.98 -2.80
N MET A 25 5.79 1.60 -3.60
CA MET A 25 7.19 1.22 -3.79
C MET A 25 8.05 2.46 -3.61
N VAL A 26 9.03 2.39 -2.73
CA VAL A 26 10.00 3.47 -2.57
C VAL A 26 10.82 3.58 -3.85
N VAL A 27 10.89 4.80 -4.42
CA VAL A 27 11.58 5.04 -5.68
C VAL A 27 12.67 6.13 -5.59
N ASN A 28 12.84 6.74 -4.42
CA ASN A 28 13.84 7.77 -4.13
C ASN A 28 13.83 8.97 -5.12
N ARG A 29 12.62 9.38 -5.58
CA ARG A 29 12.44 10.55 -6.45
C ARG A 29 11.82 11.74 -5.74
N GLY A 30 11.48 11.57 -4.45
CA GLY A 30 10.84 12.61 -3.64
C GLY A 30 9.39 12.87 -4.04
N ILE A 31 8.45 12.38 -3.25
CA ILE A 31 7.00 12.57 -3.51
C ILE A 31 6.54 14.03 -3.49
N HIS A 32 7.36 14.91 -2.94
CA HIS A 32 7.13 16.36 -2.81
C HIS A 32 7.93 17.17 -3.86
N THR A 33 8.48 16.52 -4.89
CA THR A 33 9.29 17.14 -5.94
C THR A 33 8.69 16.93 -7.32
N PRO A 34 9.01 17.81 -8.31
CA PRO A 34 8.53 17.62 -9.69
C PRO A 34 8.93 16.28 -10.31
N GLU A 35 10.09 15.72 -9.97
CA GLU A 35 10.53 14.41 -10.45
C GLU A 35 9.63 13.29 -9.94
N GLY A 36 9.30 13.31 -8.64
CA GLY A 36 8.37 12.34 -8.05
C GLY A 36 6.96 12.50 -8.63
N TRP A 37 6.48 13.75 -8.83
CA TRP A 37 5.15 13.99 -9.41
C TRP A 37 5.02 13.40 -10.81
N GLU A 38 6.02 13.61 -11.69
CA GLU A 38 6.01 13.06 -13.05
C GLU A 38 6.14 11.53 -13.03
N TRP A 39 6.93 10.97 -12.12
CA TRP A 39 7.02 9.51 -11.96
C TRP A 39 5.65 8.89 -11.75
N TYR A 40 4.88 9.36 -10.78
CA TYR A 40 3.56 8.81 -10.47
C TYR A 40 2.51 9.12 -11.54
N ALA A 41 2.52 10.34 -12.10
CA ALA A 41 1.67 10.71 -13.23
C ALA A 41 1.93 9.82 -14.46
N ARG A 42 3.19 9.48 -14.75
CA ARG A 42 3.60 8.59 -15.83
C ARG A 42 2.98 7.19 -15.69
N HIS A 43 2.96 6.64 -14.47
CA HIS A 43 2.34 5.34 -14.20
C HIS A 43 0.81 5.39 -14.28
N ALA A 44 0.19 6.47 -13.80
CA ALA A 44 -1.24 6.70 -13.96
C ALA A 44 -1.64 6.79 -15.44
N ARG A 45 -0.87 7.53 -16.27
CA ARG A 45 -1.03 7.62 -17.72
C ARG A 45 -0.91 6.24 -18.38
N GLY A 46 -0.04 5.36 -17.85
CA GLY A 46 0.13 3.98 -18.28
C GLY A 46 -1.07 3.07 -18.05
N GLY A 47 -2.11 3.53 -17.35
CA GLY A 47 -3.40 2.88 -17.33
C GLY A 47 -3.81 2.20 -16.02
N VAL A 48 -3.06 2.32 -14.93
CA VAL A 48 -3.49 1.78 -13.63
C VAL A 48 -4.73 2.50 -13.09
N ALA A 49 -5.57 1.80 -12.32
CA ALA A 49 -6.77 2.40 -11.70
C ALA A 49 -6.47 3.12 -10.40
N LEU A 50 -5.50 2.64 -9.64
CA LEU A 50 -5.07 3.20 -8.36
C LEU A 50 -3.56 3.29 -8.34
N VAL A 51 -3.04 4.43 -7.95
CA VAL A 51 -1.65 4.62 -7.55
C VAL A 51 -1.61 4.74 -6.04
N ILE A 52 -0.90 3.83 -5.37
CA ILE A 52 -0.57 4.00 -3.96
C ILE A 52 0.85 4.54 -3.91
N VAL A 53 0.98 5.80 -3.52
CA VAL A 53 2.27 6.50 -3.40
C VAL A 53 3.12 5.84 -2.33
N GLU A 54 4.44 5.83 -2.53
CA GLU A 54 5.40 5.21 -1.61
C GLU A 54 5.23 5.66 -0.15
N ALA A 55 5.77 4.84 0.75
CA ALA A 55 5.73 5.06 2.19
C ALA A 55 6.31 6.43 2.60
N ALA A 56 5.45 7.29 3.14
CA ALA A 56 5.80 8.60 3.70
C ALA A 56 5.79 8.52 5.23
N ASP A 57 6.88 8.92 5.87
CA ASP A 57 7.01 8.87 7.33
C ASP A 57 6.05 9.84 8.00
N SER A 58 5.18 9.33 8.89
CA SER A 58 4.14 10.10 9.57
C SER A 58 4.66 11.33 10.33
N ILE A 59 5.90 11.27 10.82
CA ILE A 59 6.55 12.34 11.57
C ILE A 59 7.04 13.51 10.70
N HIS A 60 7.09 13.35 9.37
CA HIS A 60 7.54 14.39 8.44
C HIS A 60 6.39 15.22 7.86
N PHE A 61 5.13 14.84 8.15
CA PHE A 61 3.97 15.64 7.74
C PHE A 61 3.92 16.96 8.52
N GLY A 62 3.60 18.05 7.82
CA GLY A 62 3.64 19.41 8.34
C GLY A 62 5.03 20.06 8.26
N THR A 63 6.05 19.32 7.86
CA THR A 63 7.42 19.86 7.66
C THR A 63 7.91 19.57 6.24
N GLU A 64 8.27 18.34 5.95
CA GLU A 64 8.70 17.90 4.61
C GLU A 64 7.50 17.68 3.67
N TYR A 65 6.43 17.04 4.18
CA TYR A 65 5.22 16.78 3.43
C TYR A 65 4.11 17.75 3.84
N THR A 66 3.80 18.71 2.95
CA THR A 66 2.79 19.73 3.16
C THR A 66 1.69 19.62 2.09
N VAL A 67 0.55 20.25 2.34
CA VAL A 67 -0.55 20.31 1.36
C VAL A 67 -0.07 20.88 0.03
N GLU A 68 0.74 21.94 0.06
CA GLU A 68 1.22 22.67 -1.12
C GLU A 68 2.11 21.78 -2.01
N ASN A 69 2.99 20.96 -1.41
CA ASN A 69 3.91 20.16 -2.19
C ASN A 69 3.40 18.74 -2.53
N LEU A 70 2.34 18.27 -1.86
CA LEU A 70 1.68 17.02 -2.20
C LEU A 70 0.53 17.19 -3.20
N ARG A 71 -0.14 18.36 -3.23
CA ARG A 71 -1.25 18.61 -4.16
C ARG A 71 -0.87 18.41 -5.64
N PRO A 72 0.27 18.90 -6.16
CA PRO A 72 0.66 18.65 -7.55
C PRO A 72 0.84 17.17 -7.91
N LEU A 73 1.31 16.35 -6.94
CA LEU A 73 1.40 14.91 -7.08
C LEU A 73 0.02 14.29 -7.31
N VAL A 74 -0.93 14.62 -6.43
CA VAL A 74 -2.31 14.12 -6.49
C VAL A 74 -3.00 14.53 -7.79
N GLU A 75 -2.94 15.81 -8.13
CA GLU A 75 -3.53 16.35 -9.36
C GLU A 75 -2.92 15.71 -10.61
N GLY A 76 -1.60 15.43 -10.60
CA GLY A 76 -0.91 14.74 -11.69
C GLY A 76 -1.46 13.33 -11.92
N ILE A 77 -1.62 12.55 -10.85
CA ILE A 77 -2.18 11.20 -10.90
C ILE A 77 -3.64 11.22 -11.37
N GLN A 78 -4.47 12.08 -10.76
CA GLN A 78 -5.92 12.14 -11.04
C GLN A 78 -6.22 12.65 -12.44
N ARG A 79 -5.41 13.58 -12.98
CA ARG A 79 -5.53 14.08 -14.37
C ARG A 79 -5.39 12.96 -15.40
N GLU A 80 -4.61 11.95 -15.10
CA GLU A 80 -4.42 10.76 -15.93
C GLU A 80 -5.49 9.67 -15.68
N GLY A 81 -6.50 9.97 -14.84
CA GLY A 81 -7.67 9.12 -14.61
C GLY A 81 -7.46 7.96 -13.63
N ALA A 82 -6.41 7.98 -12.83
CA ALA A 82 -6.21 7.05 -11.71
C ALA A 82 -6.63 7.69 -10.39
N LEU A 83 -7.04 6.87 -9.43
CA LEU A 83 -7.17 7.27 -8.03
C LEU A 83 -5.78 7.39 -7.39
N ALA A 84 -5.63 8.35 -6.48
CA ALA A 84 -4.39 8.59 -5.74
C ALA A 84 -4.56 8.22 -4.27
N ALA A 85 -3.85 7.22 -3.79
CA ALA A 85 -3.70 6.91 -2.38
C ALA A 85 -2.25 7.11 -1.94
N ILE A 86 -2.02 7.23 -0.64
CA ILE A 86 -0.67 7.34 -0.07
C ILE A 86 -0.48 6.37 1.07
N GLN A 87 0.67 5.69 1.11
CA GLN A 87 1.03 4.87 2.24
C GLN A 87 1.68 5.70 3.34
N ILE A 88 1.10 5.62 4.56
CA ILE A 88 1.62 6.31 5.75
C ILE A 88 2.44 5.31 6.56
N PHE A 89 3.71 5.65 6.75
CA PHE A 89 4.68 4.83 7.46
C PHE A 89 4.84 5.30 8.91
N PRO A 90 5.09 4.40 9.88
CA PRO A 90 5.09 4.74 11.30
C PRO A 90 6.31 5.52 11.79
N GLY A 91 7.05 6.18 10.92
CA GLY A 91 8.29 6.87 11.27
C GLY A 91 9.48 5.93 11.51
N TRP A 92 10.59 6.51 11.98
CA TRP A 92 11.83 5.79 12.26
C TRP A 92 12.39 4.99 11.07
N ARG A 93 12.18 5.47 9.84
CA ARG A 93 12.78 4.90 8.64
C ARG A 93 14.31 4.86 8.80
N GLY A 94 14.89 3.67 8.66
CA GLY A 94 16.32 3.46 8.89
C GLY A 94 16.72 3.21 10.36
N GLN A 95 15.82 3.37 11.32
CA GLN A 95 16.03 2.98 12.71
C GLN A 95 15.32 1.66 13.00
N LYS A 96 16.03 0.71 13.60
CA LYS A 96 15.43 -0.57 14.02
C LYS A 96 14.78 -0.42 15.40
N VAL A 97 13.73 0.43 15.48
CA VAL A 97 12.94 0.58 16.70
C VAL A 97 12.03 -0.61 16.84
N GLN A 98 12.03 -1.22 18.04
CA GLN A 98 11.16 -2.34 18.37
C GLN A 98 10.02 -1.90 19.31
N PRO A 99 8.88 -2.60 19.35
CA PRO A 99 7.75 -2.26 20.22
C PRO A 99 8.13 -2.03 21.68
N ALA A 100 9.00 -2.89 22.25
CA ALA A 100 9.41 -2.81 23.66
C ALA A 100 10.26 -1.57 23.99
N GLN A 101 10.83 -0.88 23.01
CA GLN A 101 11.64 0.33 23.20
C GLN A 101 10.80 1.59 23.32
N LEU A 102 9.55 1.57 22.88
CA LEU A 102 8.65 2.73 22.92
C LEU A 102 7.94 2.82 24.26
N ASN A 103 7.99 3.99 24.89
CA ASN A 103 7.13 4.29 26.03
C ASN A 103 5.72 4.72 25.56
N LEU A 104 4.76 4.83 26.50
CA LEU A 104 3.37 5.16 26.17
C LEU A 104 3.21 6.57 25.58
N GLU A 105 4.09 7.52 25.93
CA GLU A 105 4.04 8.88 25.36
C GLU A 105 4.50 8.86 23.88
N GLU A 106 5.53 8.08 23.55
CA GLU A 106 5.99 7.92 22.18
C GLU A 106 4.93 7.22 21.31
N ILE A 107 4.22 6.23 21.85
CA ILE A 107 3.10 5.61 21.15
C ILE A 107 1.98 6.64 20.88
N ARG A 108 1.62 7.47 21.85
CA ARG A 108 0.62 8.54 21.64
C ARG A 108 1.07 9.54 20.57
N LYS A 109 2.33 9.98 20.61
CA LYS A 109 2.91 10.87 19.60
C LYS A 109 2.88 10.23 18.21
N LEU A 110 3.12 8.93 18.13
CA LEU A 110 3.00 8.20 16.87
C LEU A 110 1.56 8.22 16.35
N VAL A 111 0.57 7.90 17.19
CA VAL A 111 -0.86 7.95 16.81
C VAL A 111 -1.25 9.37 16.38
N ASP A 112 -0.80 10.42 17.11
CA ASP A 112 -1.04 11.81 16.75
C ASP A 112 -0.40 12.20 15.41
N SER A 113 0.78 11.65 15.06
CA SER A 113 1.42 11.89 13.77
C SER A 113 0.61 11.34 12.60
N TYR A 114 -0.08 10.20 12.78
CA TYR A 114 -1.01 9.66 11.78
C TYR A 114 -2.23 10.56 11.57
N ARG A 115 -2.74 11.20 12.63
CA ARG A 115 -3.83 12.20 12.51
C ARG A 115 -3.39 13.35 11.62
N LEU A 116 -2.24 13.97 11.94
CA LEU A 116 -1.71 15.09 11.15
C LEU A 116 -1.46 14.68 9.69
N ALA A 117 -0.88 13.50 9.48
CA ALA A 117 -0.67 12.97 8.14
C ALA A 117 -1.99 12.81 7.36
N ALA A 118 -3.02 12.26 8.00
CA ALA A 118 -4.35 12.11 7.40
C ALA A 118 -4.96 13.46 7.02
N GLU A 119 -4.93 14.46 7.92
CA GLU A 119 -5.44 15.82 7.68
C GLU A 119 -4.76 16.45 6.45
N ILE A 120 -3.43 16.41 6.38
CA ILE A 120 -2.66 16.96 5.25
C ILE A 120 -2.96 16.20 3.96
N CYS A 121 -3.03 14.86 4.00
CA CYS A 121 -3.28 14.07 2.81
C CYS A 121 -4.68 14.31 2.22
N VAL A 122 -5.72 14.36 3.06
CA VAL A 122 -7.08 14.62 2.55
C VAL A 122 -7.22 16.06 2.04
N GLU A 123 -6.57 17.04 2.67
CA GLU A 123 -6.55 18.42 2.20
C GLU A 123 -5.75 18.57 0.89
N ALA A 124 -4.69 17.78 0.69
CA ALA A 124 -3.96 17.69 -0.58
C ALA A 124 -4.81 17.04 -1.70
N GLY A 125 -5.88 16.30 -1.35
CA GLY A 125 -6.83 15.72 -2.30
C GLY A 125 -6.66 14.23 -2.55
N PHE A 126 -5.90 13.49 -1.73
CA PHE A 126 -5.77 12.04 -1.88
C PHE A 126 -7.12 11.32 -1.77
N ASP A 127 -7.34 10.34 -2.65
CA ASP A 127 -8.51 9.48 -2.67
C ASP A 127 -8.46 8.35 -1.62
N GLY A 128 -7.29 8.10 -1.03
CA GLY A 128 -7.12 7.03 -0.04
C GLY A 128 -5.89 7.18 0.84
N LEU A 129 -5.98 6.62 2.05
CA LEU A 129 -4.93 6.58 3.07
C LEU A 129 -4.63 5.12 3.42
N GLU A 130 -3.36 4.73 3.46
CA GLU A 130 -2.94 3.35 3.73
C GLU A 130 -1.88 3.30 4.85
N PRO A 131 -2.25 3.04 6.11
CA PRO A 131 -1.27 2.69 7.14
C PRO A 131 -0.50 1.41 6.80
N HIS A 132 0.83 1.44 7.02
CA HIS A 132 1.72 0.34 6.68
C HIS A 132 1.90 -0.65 7.83
N GLY A 133 1.10 -1.70 7.88
CA GLY A 133 1.18 -2.79 8.85
C GLY A 133 1.82 -4.08 8.32
N ALA A 134 2.87 -3.96 7.48
CA ALA A 134 3.44 -5.11 6.77
C ALA A 134 4.97 -5.19 6.87
N HIS A 135 5.55 -6.25 6.32
CA HIS A 135 6.97 -6.46 6.00
C HIS A 135 7.92 -6.43 7.20
N GLY A 136 7.41 -6.58 8.44
CA GLY A 136 8.22 -6.56 9.65
C GLY A 136 8.62 -5.16 10.12
N PHE A 137 7.97 -4.11 9.61
CA PHE A 137 8.10 -2.77 10.13
C PHE A 137 7.24 -2.59 11.39
N LEU A 138 7.33 -1.44 12.03
CA LEU A 138 6.91 -1.21 13.41
C LEU A 138 5.47 -1.69 13.71
N LEU A 139 4.45 -1.32 12.91
CA LEU A 139 3.08 -1.79 13.14
C LEU A 139 3.02 -3.32 13.05
N ASN A 140 3.62 -3.91 12.00
CA ASN A 140 3.68 -5.37 11.86
C ASN A 140 4.43 -6.06 13.02
N GLN A 141 5.43 -5.39 13.62
CA GLN A 141 6.13 -5.89 14.81
C GLN A 141 5.21 -5.85 16.04
N PHE A 142 4.36 -4.82 16.19
CA PHE A 142 3.37 -4.78 17.28
C PHE A 142 2.40 -5.96 17.20
N PHE A 143 1.99 -6.35 16.01
CA PHE A 143 1.11 -7.50 15.80
C PHE A 143 1.80 -8.85 16.08
N SER A 144 3.11 -8.97 15.84
CA SER A 144 3.85 -10.21 15.99
C SER A 144 4.10 -10.59 17.47
N PRO A 145 3.66 -11.77 17.96
CA PRO A 145 3.94 -12.19 19.32
C PRO A 145 5.42 -12.49 19.59
N GLU A 146 6.22 -12.75 18.55
CA GLU A 146 7.66 -12.97 18.69
C GLU A 146 8.47 -11.65 18.76
N GLN A 147 7.97 -10.59 18.13
CA GLN A 147 8.64 -9.29 18.07
C GLN A 147 8.09 -8.30 19.12
N ASN A 148 6.83 -8.44 19.50
CA ASN A 148 6.19 -7.62 20.52
C ASN A 148 6.33 -8.28 21.91
N LEU A 149 7.40 -7.94 22.60
CA LEU A 149 7.69 -8.43 23.96
C LEU A 149 7.12 -7.52 25.08
N ARG A 150 6.15 -6.65 24.75
CA ARG A 150 5.51 -5.76 25.71
C ARG A 150 4.60 -6.54 26.66
N THR A 151 4.54 -6.06 27.90
CA THR A 151 3.68 -6.63 28.97
C THR A 151 2.57 -5.68 29.42
N ASP A 152 2.45 -4.51 28.74
CA ASP A 152 1.38 -3.53 28.96
C ASP A 152 0.22 -3.73 27.98
N ALA A 153 -0.67 -2.73 27.89
CA ALA A 153 -1.87 -2.78 27.06
C ALA A 153 -1.62 -2.97 25.54
N TYR A 154 -0.39 -2.80 25.07
CA TYR A 154 0.00 -2.93 23.67
C TYR A 154 0.73 -4.25 23.36
N GLY A 155 0.68 -5.24 24.23
CA GLY A 155 1.35 -6.53 24.05
C GLY A 155 0.60 -7.71 24.66
N GLY A 156 1.24 -8.88 24.73
CA GLY A 156 0.68 -10.08 25.32
C GLY A 156 -0.43 -10.70 24.47
N SER A 157 -1.70 -10.47 24.78
CA SER A 157 -2.84 -11.02 24.05
C SER A 157 -2.93 -10.47 22.62
N ILE A 158 -3.72 -11.13 21.74
CA ILE A 158 -3.91 -10.67 20.37
C ILE A 158 -4.55 -9.27 20.33
N GLU A 159 -5.50 -8.99 21.22
CA GLU A 159 -6.14 -7.68 21.34
C GLU A 159 -5.13 -6.59 21.74
N GLY A 160 -4.20 -6.91 22.64
CA GLY A 160 -3.12 -5.99 23.00
C GLY A 160 -2.16 -5.74 21.83
N ARG A 161 -1.83 -6.77 21.07
CA ARG A 161 -0.95 -6.64 19.91
C ARG A 161 -1.58 -5.90 18.73
N MET A 162 -2.90 -5.96 18.54
CA MET A 162 -3.64 -5.22 17.52
C MET A 162 -3.91 -3.75 17.92
N ARG A 163 -3.77 -3.40 19.19
CA ARG A 163 -4.24 -2.12 19.73
C ARG A 163 -3.71 -0.91 18.98
N LEU A 164 -2.42 -0.88 18.66
CA LEU A 164 -1.81 0.28 17.98
C LEU A 164 -2.40 0.52 16.60
N GLU A 165 -2.56 -0.53 15.81
CA GLU A 165 -3.15 -0.47 14.48
C GLU A 165 -4.59 0.02 14.53
N LEU A 166 -5.35 -0.47 15.53
CA LEU A 166 -6.75 -0.10 15.72
C LEU A 166 -6.89 1.35 16.16
N GLU A 167 -6.07 1.84 17.10
CA GLU A 167 -6.05 3.24 17.53
C GLU A 167 -5.68 4.19 16.38
N ILE A 168 -4.71 3.81 15.53
CA ILE A 168 -4.37 4.58 14.32
C ILE A 168 -5.56 4.64 13.38
N LEU A 169 -6.24 3.52 13.12
CA LEU A 169 -7.39 3.51 12.23
C LEU A 169 -8.54 4.35 12.80
N GLU A 170 -8.82 4.24 14.11
CA GLU A 170 -9.87 5.00 14.79
C GLU A 170 -9.65 6.52 14.71
N ILE A 171 -8.40 6.98 14.72
CA ILE A 171 -8.11 8.42 14.65
C ILE A 171 -8.17 8.97 13.23
N ILE A 172 -7.81 8.18 12.20
CA ILE A 172 -7.81 8.63 10.81
C ILE A 172 -9.15 8.40 10.10
N GLN A 173 -9.97 7.45 10.55
CA GLN A 173 -11.24 7.09 9.93
C GLN A 173 -12.23 8.25 9.78
N PRO A 174 -12.51 9.06 10.83
CA PRO A 174 -13.43 10.18 10.69
C PRO A 174 -12.91 11.25 9.72
N ILE A 175 -11.59 11.47 9.65
CA ILE A 175 -10.95 12.40 8.73
C ILE A 175 -11.13 11.92 7.28
N ALA A 176 -10.81 10.66 7.01
CA ALA A 176 -10.98 10.06 5.70
C ALA A 176 -12.45 10.04 5.27
N SER A 177 -13.35 9.64 6.16
CA SER A 177 -14.80 9.56 5.90
C SER A 177 -15.39 10.93 5.56
N GLN A 178 -15.04 11.98 6.29
CA GLN A 178 -15.51 13.34 6.04
C GLN A 178 -15.05 13.86 4.68
N ALA A 179 -13.84 13.50 4.25
CA ALA A 179 -13.28 13.87 2.95
C ALA A 179 -13.73 12.95 1.80
N GLY A 180 -14.45 11.87 2.08
CA GLY A 180 -14.80 10.84 1.10
C GLY A 180 -13.59 10.07 0.57
N ALA A 181 -12.51 10.02 1.35
CA ALA A 181 -11.33 9.22 1.05
C ALA A 181 -11.51 7.78 1.55
N LEU A 182 -10.88 6.83 0.86
CA LEU A 182 -10.86 5.42 1.21
C LEU A 182 -9.82 5.17 2.32
N LEU A 183 -10.13 4.23 3.21
CA LEU A 183 -9.17 3.66 4.13
C LEU A 183 -8.70 2.31 3.62
N LEU A 184 -7.41 2.21 3.36
CA LEU A 184 -6.71 0.99 3.03
C LEU A 184 -5.83 0.58 4.23
N TYR A 185 -5.46 -0.69 4.31
CA TYR A 185 -4.45 -1.16 5.25
C TYR A 185 -3.60 -2.24 4.60
N ARG A 186 -2.29 -2.03 4.61
CA ARG A 186 -1.36 -3.03 4.08
C ARG A 186 -0.91 -3.98 5.17
N HIS A 187 -1.10 -5.29 4.94
CA HIS A 187 -0.80 -6.35 5.91
C HIS A 187 0.03 -7.48 5.32
N THR A 188 0.97 -8.00 6.11
CA THR A 188 1.66 -9.26 5.81
C THR A 188 0.92 -10.42 6.51
N PRO A 189 0.31 -11.36 5.75
CA PRO A 189 -0.67 -12.31 6.31
C PRO A 189 -0.05 -13.46 7.13
N VAL A 190 1.24 -13.71 6.98
CA VAL A 190 1.97 -14.77 7.70
C VAL A 190 3.40 -14.29 7.97
N ARG A 191 3.79 -14.28 9.23
CA ARG A 191 5.15 -13.92 9.65
C ARG A 191 5.47 -14.59 10.99
N ALA A 192 6.65 -14.27 11.56
CA ALA A 192 7.11 -14.79 12.83
C ALA A 192 6.03 -14.72 13.92
N GLY A 193 5.61 -15.88 14.39
CA GLY A 193 4.70 -16.08 15.51
C GLY A 193 3.21 -15.89 15.22
N TYR A 194 2.79 -15.59 13.98
CA TYR A 194 1.37 -15.54 13.59
C TYR A 194 1.12 -16.06 12.17
N ALA A 195 -0.12 -16.42 11.90
CA ALA A 195 -0.56 -17.00 10.63
C ALA A 195 -1.91 -16.41 10.18
N ILE A 196 -2.53 -17.02 9.19
CA ILE A 196 -3.81 -16.57 8.61
C ILE A 196 -4.93 -16.39 9.64
N PRO A 197 -5.13 -17.28 10.65
CA PRO A 197 -6.22 -17.08 11.61
C PRO A 197 -6.15 -15.75 12.37
N GLU A 198 -4.98 -15.42 12.93
CA GLU A 198 -4.75 -14.15 13.65
C GLU A 198 -4.86 -12.95 12.70
N SER A 199 -4.35 -13.08 11.46
CA SER A 199 -4.46 -12.04 10.44
C SER A 199 -5.90 -11.76 10.01
N LEU A 200 -6.75 -12.79 9.97
CA LEU A 200 -8.19 -12.64 9.73
C LEU A 200 -8.89 -11.94 10.90
N GLU A 201 -8.45 -12.17 12.13
CA GLU A 201 -8.96 -11.47 13.30
C GLU A 201 -8.66 -9.98 13.24
N LEU A 202 -7.39 -9.61 12.97
CA LEU A 202 -7.02 -8.22 12.72
C LEU A 202 -7.85 -7.61 11.58
N GLY A 203 -8.01 -8.32 10.47
CA GLY A 203 -8.81 -7.84 9.33
C GLY A 203 -10.26 -7.54 9.71
N ARG A 204 -10.92 -8.40 10.53
CA ARG A 204 -12.29 -8.16 11.02
C ARG A 204 -12.36 -6.90 11.89
N GLU A 205 -11.40 -6.74 12.82
CA GLU A 205 -11.34 -5.59 13.71
C GLU A 205 -11.10 -4.27 12.96
N LEU A 206 -10.24 -4.28 11.95
CA LEU A 206 -10.02 -3.12 11.08
C LEU A 206 -11.30 -2.75 10.29
N ILE A 207 -11.99 -3.75 9.74
CA ILE A 207 -13.24 -3.55 8.98
C ILE A 207 -14.36 -3.00 9.87
N GLN A 208 -14.50 -3.50 11.09
CA GLN A 208 -15.47 -2.97 12.07
C GLN A 208 -15.22 -1.48 12.37
N ARG A 209 -13.98 -1.01 12.25
CA ARG A 209 -13.58 0.39 12.40
C ARG A 209 -13.59 1.19 11.11
N GLY A 210 -14.16 0.64 10.06
CA GLY A 210 -14.40 1.35 8.80
C GLY A 210 -13.30 1.26 7.76
N LEU A 211 -12.48 0.20 7.80
CA LEU A 211 -11.56 -0.11 6.71
C LEU A 211 -12.35 -0.44 5.43
N ASP A 212 -11.91 0.09 4.30
CA ASP A 212 -12.56 -0.07 3.00
C ASP A 212 -11.89 -1.11 2.10
N ILE A 213 -10.57 -1.26 2.18
CA ILE A 213 -9.78 -2.14 1.32
C ILE A 213 -8.63 -2.77 2.12
N LEU A 214 -8.42 -4.08 1.94
CA LEU A 214 -7.24 -4.78 2.46
C LEU A 214 -6.19 -4.96 1.36
N ASP A 215 -4.95 -4.50 1.59
CA ASP A 215 -3.79 -4.80 0.74
C ASP A 215 -2.97 -5.93 1.39
N ILE A 216 -3.03 -7.12 0.80
CA ILE A 216 -2.36 -8.31 1.33
C ILE A 216 -1.04 -8.52 0.61
N SER A 217 0.05 -8.19 1.29
CA SER A 217 1.40 -8.27 0.76
C SER A 217 2.25 -9.29 1.52
N PRO A 218 2.66 -10.40 0.89
CA PRO A 218 3.54 -11.37 1.52
C PRO A 218 4.92 -10.77 1.81
N ALA A 219 5.57 -11.24 2.89
CA ALA A 219 6.86 -10.72 3.33
C ALA A 219 8.04 -11.16 2.45
N SER A 220 7.84 -12.10 1.54
CA SER A 220 8.87 -12.69 0.71
C SER A 220 8.35 -12.94 -0.69
N GLN A 221 9.22 -12.72 -1.68
CA GLN A 221 8.96 -13.08 -3.07
C GLN A 221 8.76 -14.59 -3.26
N GLN A 222 9.36 -15.40 -2.39
CA GLN A 222 9.22 -16.86 -2.39
C GLN A 222 7.95 -17.33 -1.66
N ALA A 223 7.16 -16.42 -1.09
CA ALA A 223 5.90 -16.81 -0.47
C ALA A 223 4.96 -17.40 -1.54
N PRO A 224 4.34 -18.56 -1.27
CA PRO A 224 3.47 -19.20 -2.24
C PRO A 224 2.24 -18.34 -2.52
N GLY A 225 2.02 -18.06 -3.80
CA GLY A 225 0.84 -17.40 -4.29
C GLY A 225 0.66 -15.95 -3.77
N ASP A 226 -0.53 -15.46 -3.96
CA ASP A 226 -0.96 -14.13 -3.56
C ASP A 226 -1.35 -14.04 -2.07
N ARG A 227 -1.59 -15.15 -1.38
CA ARG A 227 -2.06 -15.24 0.02
C ARG A 227 -3.28 -14.36 0.36
N ALA A 228 -3.90 -13.75 -0.63
CA ALA A 228 -5.04 -12.85 -0.45
C ALA A 228 -6.37 -13.62 -0.32
N ALA A 229 -6.48 -14.78 -0.95
CA ALA A 229 -7.70 -15.55 -1.03
C ALA A 229 -8.44 -15.78 0.32
N PRO A 230 -7.77 -16.08 1.44
CA PRO A 230 -8.44 -16.23 2.74
C PRO A 230 -9.17 -14.96 3.20
N PHE A 231 -8.73 -13.77 2.76
CA PHE A 231 -9.29 -12.48 3.18
C PHE A 231 -10.56 -12.10 2.41
N MET A 232 -10.84 -12.73 1.26
CA MET A 232 -12.06 -12.50 0.47
C MET A 232 -13.34 -12.77 1.26
N GLN A 233 -13.30 -13.63 2.28
CA GLN A 233 -14.43 -13.89 3.16
C GLN A 233 -14.83 -12.71 4.07
N LEU A 234 -13.98 -11.68 4.17
CA LEU A 234 -14.20 -10.55 5.07
C LEU A 234 -15.17 -9.48 4.51
N GLY A 235 -15.51 -9.56 3.20
CA GLY A 235 -16.56 -8.75 2.59
C GLY A 235 -16.14 -7.32 2.19
N VAL A 236 -14.85 -6.99 2.24
CA VAL A 236 -14.28 -5.78 1.64
C VAL A 236 -13.37 -6.17 0.47
N PRO A 237 -13.15 -5.27 -0.51
CA PRO A 237 -12.19 -5.53 -1.57
C PRO A 237 -10.79 -5.86 -1.07
N VAL A 238 -10.15 -6.82 -1.72
CA VAL A 238 -8.80 -7.29 -1.39
C VAL A 238 -7.86 -7.04 -2.57
N ILE A 239 -6.72 -6.40 -2.30
CA ILE A 239 -5.62 -6.27 -3.24
C ILE A 239 -4.65 -7.44 -3.02
N ALA A 240 -4.37 -8.19 -4.08
CA ALA A 240 -3.32 -9.21 -4.09
C ALA A 240 -2.02 -8.65 -4.67
N VAL A 241 -0.92 -9.02 -4.05
CA VAL A 241 0.43 -8.63 -4.46
C VAL A 241 1.27 -9.88 -4.67
N ASN A 242 2.25 -9.84 -5.51
CA ASN A 242 3.30 -10.82 -5.78
C ASN A 242 3.24 -11.45 -7.17
N GLU A 243 4.17 -11.04 -8.04
CA GLU A 243 4.37 -11.54 -9.40
C GLU A 243 3.10 -11.53 -10.27
N LEU A 244 2.27 -10.48 -10.12
CA LEU A 244 1.03 -10.29 -10.88
C LEU A 244 1.22 -9.39 -12.13
N ASP A 245 2.45 -9.20 -12.57
CA ASP A 245 2.84 -8.59 -13.85
C ASP A 245 2.75 -9.55 -15.03
N ARG A 246 2.44 -10.84 -14.77
CA ARG A 246 2.10 -11.83 -15.79
C ARG A 246 0.60 -11.85 -16.00
N LEU A 247 0.16 -11.49 -17.21
CA LEU A 247 -1.27 -11.32 -17.53
C LEU A 247 -2.10 -12.54 -17.14
N GLU A 248 -1.66 -13.74 -17.51
CA GLU A 248 -2.38 -14.98 -17.25
C GLU A 248 -2.61 -15.19 -15.74
N ARG A 249 -1.59 -14.87 -14.92
CA ARG A 249 -1.65 -15.00 -13.48
C ARG A 249 -2.57 -13.96 -12.85
N ALA A 250 -2.51 -12.71 -13.30
CA ALA A 250 -3.41 -11.64 -12.85
C ALA A 250 -4.87 -11.99 -13.15
N GLU A 251 -5.15 -12.45 -14.38
CA GLU A 251 -6.49 -12.89 -14.79
C GLU A 251 -6.97 -14.13 -14.02
N GLU A 252 -6.08 -15.07 -13.73
CA GLU A 252 -6.39 -16.27 -12.95
C GLU A 252 -6.84 -15.89 -11.53
N VAL A 253 -6.09 -15.02 -10.84
CA VAL A 253 -6.40 -14.55 -9.48
C VAL A 253 -7.79 -13.92 -9.42
N LEU A 254 -8.14 -13.06 -10.40
CA LEU A 254 -9.46 -12.42 -10.45
C LEU A 254 -10.58 -13.40 -10.82
N ARG A 255 -10.36 -14.29 -11.80
CA ARG A 255 -11.33 -15.28 -12.24
C ARG A 255 -11.66 -16.28 -11.14
N GLU A 256 -10.66 -16.68 -10.35
CA GLU A 256 -10.82 -17.59 -9.22
C GLU A 256 -11.30 -16.90 -7.95
N LYS A 257 -11.56 -15.59 -8.02
CA LYS A 257 -12.01 -14.76 -6.89
C LYS A 257 -11.07 -14.86 -5.69
N ARG A 258 -9.77 -14.91 -5.96
CA ARG A 258 -8.73 -14.89 -4.91
C ARG A 258 -8.36 -13.46 -4.47
N ALA A 259 -8.72 -12.46 -5.28
CA ALA A 259 -8.65 -11.04 -4.97
C ALA A 259 -9.66 -10.27 -5.84
N ASP A 260 -9.89 -8.99 -5.51
CA ASP A 260 -10.69 -8.05 -6.29
C ASP A 260 -9.82 -7.12 -7.14
N LEU A 261 -8.60 -6.87 -6.69
CA LEU A 261 -7.61 -5.99 -7.30
C LEU A 261 -6.26 -6.70 -7.32
N VAL A 262 -5.46 -6.44 -8.35
CA VAL A 262 -4.11 -6.99 -8.50
C VAL A 262 -3.09 -5.86 -8.51
N ALA A 263 -2.08 -5.96 -7.65
CA ALA A 263 -1.01 -4.98 -7.58
C ALA A 263 0.19 -5.45 -8.42
N VAL A 264 0.56 -4.61 -9.38
CA VAL A 264 1.72 -4.82 -10.24
C VAL A 264 2.85 -3.89 -9.79
N GLY A 265 3.89 -4.46 -9.19
CA GLY A 265 5.03 -3.71 -8.65
C GLY A 265 6.15 -3.54 -9.67
N ARG A 266 7.15 -4.41 -9.63
CA ARG A 266 8.36 -4.32 -10.47
C ARG A 266 8.06 -4.36 -11.98
N GLY A 267 6.98 -5.02 -12.38
CA GLY A 267 6.52 -4.99 -13.76
C GLY A 267 6.18 -3.57 -14.23
N LEU A 268 5.59 -2.72 -13.36
CA LEU A 268 5.34 -1.31 -13.69
C LEU A 268 6.61 -0.45 -13.62
N ILE A 269 7.60 -0.81 -12.79
CA ILE A 269 8.93 -0.17 -12.87
C ILE A 269 9.55 -0.45 -14.22
N ALA A 270 9.53 -1.69 -14.70
CA ALA A 270 10.08 -2.06 -16.00
C ALA A 270 9.31 -1.42 -17.15
N ASP A 271 7.99 -1.45 -17.09
CA ASP A 271 7.10 -0.93 -18.14
C ASP A 271 5.90 -0.19 -17.56
N PRO A 272 5.97 1.13 -17.40
CA PRO A 272 4.84 1.92 -16.92
C PRO A 272 3.57 1.79 -17.79
N ASP A 273 3.72 1.45 -19.08
CA ASP A 273 2.62 1.26 -20.03
C ASP A 273 2.08 -0.17 -20.06
N TRP A 274 2.54 -1.05 -19.19
CA TRP A 274 2.09 -2.45 -19.12
C TRP A 274 0.55 -2.57 -19.22
N PRO A 275 -0.26 -1.80 -18.43
CA PRO A 275 -1.72 -1.91 -18.49
C PRO A 275 -2.29 -1.53 -19.87
N LEU A 276 -1.80 -0.44 -20.47
CA LEU A 276 -2.25 -0.02 -21.80
C LEU A 276 -1.86 -1.02 -22.88
N LYS A 277 -0.63 -1.55 -22.84
CA LYS A 277 -0.17 -2.56 -23.80
C LYS A 277 -1.00 -3.83 -23.72
N VAL A 278 -1.35 -4.27 -22.50
CA VAL A 278 -2.25 -5.41 -22.31
C VAL A 278 -3.65 -5.11 -22.86
N LEU A 279 -4.22 -3.94 -22.57
CA LEU A 279 -5.55 -3.54 -23.04
C LEU A 279 -5.63 -3.50 -24.58
N GLU A 280 -4.58 -3.03 -25.22
CA GLU A 280 -4.46 -2.87 -26.68
C GLU A 280 -3.98 -4.16 -27.39
N GLY A 281 -3.66 -5.22 -26.64
CA GLY A 281 -3.15 -6.48 -27.19
C GLY A 281 -1.73 -6.41 -27.71
N ARG A 282 -0.96 -5.39 -27.34
CA ARG A 282 0.45 -5.18 -27.74
C ARG A 282 1.43 -5.92 -26.81
N LEU A 283 1.19 -7.23 -26.63
CA LEU A 283 1.91 -8.04 -25.64
C LEU A 283 3.40 -8.16 -25.93
N ASP A 284 3.79 -8.27 -27.23
CA ASP A 284 5.18 -8.35 -27.64
C ASP A 284 5.98 -7.06 -27.38
N GLY A 285 5.28 -5.95 -27.14
CA GLY A 285 5.88 -4.67 -26.81
C GLY A 285 6.07 -4.44 -25.29
N ILE A 286 5.71 -5.39 -24.43
CA ILE A 286 5.88 -5.29 -22.99
C ILE A 286 7.34 -5.49 -22.61
N ILE A 287 7.90 -4.55 -21.86
CA ILE A 287 9.21 -4.70 -21.22
C ILE A 287 8.99 -5.52 -19.94
N ALA A 288 9.28 -6.82 -20.00
CA ALA A 288 9.08 -7.72 -18.88
C ALA A 288 10.14 -7.49 -17.78
N CYS A 289 9.71 -7.47 -16.52
CA CYS A 289 10.65 -7.50 -15.41
C CYS A 289 11.39 -8.83 -15.36
N THR A 290 12.72 -8.79 -15.36
CA THR A 290 13.60 -9.96 -15.30
C THR A 290 13.89 -10.40 -13.85
N TYR A 291 13.38 -9.66 -12.86
CA TYR A 291 13.59 -9.91 -11.42
C TYR A 291 15.07 -9.89 -11.02
N CYS A 292 15.87 -9.08 -11.70
CA CYS A 292 17.32 -8.91 -11.46
C CYS A 292 17.66 -8.20 -10.13
N ASP A 293 16.65 -7.56 -9.48
CA ASP A 293 16.76 -6.80 -8.25
C ASP A 293 17.63 -5.51 -8.34
N ASP A 294 18.00 -5.04 -9.53
CA ASP A 294 18.76 -3.79 -9.71
C ASP A 294 18.01 -2.57 -9.15
N CYS A 295 16.68 -2.56 -9.22
CA CYS A 295 15.86 -1.52 -8.59
C CYS A 295 16.02 -1.49 -7.06
N PHE A 296 16.21 -2.63 -6.40
CA PHE A 296 16.53 -2.68 -4.97
C PHE A 296 17.95 -2.21 -4.71
N ALA A 297 18.91 -2.55 -5.57
CA ALA A 297 20.27 -2.06 -5.44
C ALA A 297 20.37 -0.52 -5.53
N CYS A 298 19.51 0.13 -6.32
CA CYS A 298 19.37 1.60 -6.32
C CYS A 298 18.92 2.12 -4.93
N LEU A 299 17.93 1.46 -4.32
CA LEU A 299 17.43 1.85 -2.99
C LEU A 299 18.51 1.74 -1.92
N ASP A 300 19.29 0.66 -1.94
CA ASP A 300 20.39 0.44 -0.99
C ASP A 300 21.49 1.53 -1.07
N ARG A 301 21.67 2.11 -2.27
CA ARG A 301 22.58 3.24 -2.50
C ARG A 301 21.96 4.61 -2.26
N GLY A 302 20.65 4.68 -1.97
CA GLY A 302 19.93 5.94 -1.84
C GLY A 302 19.71 6.68 -3.18
N GLU A 303 19.83 5.97 -4.30
CA GLU A 303 19.70 6.51 -5.66
C GLU A 303 18.25 6.39 -6.15
N PRO A 304 17.80 7.25 -7.10
CA PRO A 304 16.53 7.05 -7.78
C PRO A 304 16.47 5.68 -8.45
N VAL A 305 15.33 5.00 -8.29
CA VAL A 305 15.10 3.69 -8.91
C VAL A 305 15.17 3.79 -10.43
N VAL A 306 15.96 2.91 -11.03
CA VAL A 306 16.02 2.68 -12.48
C VAL A 306 15.84 1.19 -12.76
N CYS A 307 15.37 0.85 -13.95
CA CYS A 307 15.30 -0.54 -14.41
C CYS A 307 16.45 -0.81 -15.40
N SER A 308 17.12 -1.93 -15.23
CA SER A 308 18.18 -2.37 -16.15
C SER A 308 17.68 -2.63 -17.58
N GLU A 309 16.38 -2.86 -17.73
CA GLU A 309 15.74 -3.07 -19.04
C GLU A 309 15.42 -1.74 -19.78
N TRP A 310 15.67 -0.59 -19.18
CA TRP A 310 15.56 0.70 -19.86
C TRP A 310 16.83 0.96 -20.67
N SER A 311 16.78 0.69 -21.94
CA SER A 311 17.84 0.96 -22.93
C SER A 311 17.70 2.35 -23.55
#